data_7a4c4b372f14f63ce8eff4500c6ada4d
#
_entry.id   7a4c4b372f14f63ce8eff4500c6ada4d
#
_cell.length_a   1.000
_cell.length_b   1.000
_cell.length_c   1.000
_cell.angle_alpha   90.00
_cell.angle_beta   90.00
_cell.angle_gamma   90.00
#
_symmetry.space_group_name_H-M   'P 1'
#
loop_
_entity.id
_entity.type
_entity.pdbx_description
1 polymer ?
#
loop_
_entity_poly.entity_id
_entity_poly.type
_entity_poly.pdbx_seq_one_letter_code
_entity_poly.pdbx_strand_id
1 'polypeptide(L)'
;MGQRVSSAIGPTRLERVIHPTAGKARIFGSARTREALRSNGYTKNVKLKFTKMHGAGNDFVVLDGYTQPLELTTAQVRALANRHFGVGADQLLLVEKPTVEGVDFRYRIFNCDGGEVEHCGNGARCFVKFVRERGLTDQRSVRVQVQKGTITLTMQDNGEVIVDMGTPVFDPELVPFATKGLQGRREGADTLWPLDVNGTTRWMSVVSMGNPHAVQVVDDAEAFPVLVEGPAIERHTRFPQRVNAGFMQIVNRNEIRLRVYERGAGETLACGTGACAAAAAGIRRGLLDSPVLVHTHGGDLTITWDIAQPGAPLLMAGPAATVFEGEIELAEEASSASPDSSQHNPSSPAAVAPSV
;
A
#
# COMPACT_ATOMS: atom_id res chain seq x y z
N MET A 1 70.77 16.31 5.33
CA MET A 1 70.96 15.98 6.77
C MET A 1 69.58 15.57 7.23
N GLY A 2 69.26 14.32 7.29
CA GLY A 2 69.53 13.28 8.24
C GLY A 2 68.26 13.21 9.10
N GLN A 3 67.58 12.19 9.38
CA GLN A 3 67.82 10.74 9.43
C GLN A 3 66.46 10.01 9.45
N ARG A 4 66.48 8.81 8.85
CA ARG A 4 65.40 7.81 9.00
C ARG A 4 65.53 7.15 10.38
N VAL A 5 64.38 6.84 11.03
CA VAL A 5 64.32 5.75 11.96
C VAL A 5 63.14 4.84 11.59
N SER A 6 63.51 3.65 11.23
CA SER A 6 62.66 2.48 11.01
C SER A 6 62.47 1.77 12.35
N SER A 7 61.25 1.35 12.68
CA SER A 7 61.06 0.24 13.62
C SER A 7 59.88 -0.60 13.15
N ALA A 8 60.24 -1.77 12.62
CA ALA A 8 59.33 -2.87 12.30
C ALA A 8 58.99 -3.61 13.61
N ILE A 9 57.71 -3.88 13.83
CA ILE A 9 57.23 -4.89 14.76
C ILE A 9 56.33 -5.82 13.96
N GLY A 10 56.79 -7.07 13.80
CA GLY A 10 56.14 -8.14 13.08
C GLY A 10 54.98 -8.78 13.87
N PRO A 11 54.06 -9.46 13.19
CA PRO A 11 52.93 -10.09 13.82
C PRO A 11 53.26 -11.43 14.44
N THR A 12 52.93 -11.60 15.71
CA THR A 12 52.94 -12.88 16.40
C THR A 12 51.72 -13.72 16.00
N ARG A 13 52.01 -14.81 15.33
CA ARG A 13 51.10 -15.87 14.93
C ARG A 13 50.76 -16.74 16.13
N LEU A 14 49.51 -16.77 16.60
CA LEU A 14 48.97 -17.75 17.53
C LEU A 14 48.21 -18.83 16.77
N GLU A 15 48.86 -19.94 16.49
CA GLU A 15 48.19 -21.16 16.02
C GLU A 15 47.50 -21.85 17.20
N ARG A 16 46.17 -21.94 17.16
CA ARG A 16 45.42 -22.89 18.00
C ARG A 16 45.09 -24.12 17.17
N VAL A 17 45.76 -25.20 17.48
CA VAL A 17 45.41 -26.54 17.04
C VAL A 17 44.16 -26.98 17.81
N ILE A 18 43.05 -27.18 17.09
CA ILE A 18 41.86 -27.83 17.64
C ILE A 18 41.79 -29.23 17.06
N HIS A 19 41.98 -30.24 17.90
CA HIS A 19 41.71 -31.62 17.58
C HIS A 19 40.22 -31.90 17.60
N PRO A 20 39.64 -32.60 16.60
CA PRO A 20 38.25 -33.02 16.63
C PRO A 20 38.14 -34.37 17.36
N THR A 21 37.56 -34.41 18.54
CA THR A 21 37.05 -35.63 19.12
C THR A 21 35.58 -35.80 18.79
N ALA A 22 35.31 -36.77 17.93
CA ALA A 22 33.96 -37.23 17.59
C ALA A 22 33.33 -37.95 18.79
N GLY A 23 32.35 -37.31 19.43
CA GLY A 23 31.48 -37.96 20.42
C GLY A 23 30.04 -37.95 19.89
N LYS A 24 29.59 -39.06 19.27
CA LYS A 24 28.17 -39.29 18.97
C LYS A 24 27.42 -39.61 20.26
N ALA A 25 26.82 -38.61 20.90
CA ALA A 25 25.84 -38.86 21.94
C ALA A 25 24.51 -39.27 21.27
N ARG A 26 24.19 -40.57 21.27
CA ARG A 26 22.86 -41.08 20.97
C ARG A 26 21.99 -40.87 22.21
N ILE A 27 21.11 -39.88 22.17
CA ILE A 27 20.04 -39.73 23.15
C ILE A 27 18.91 -40.68 22.74
N PHE A 28 18.78 -41.82 23.42
CA PHE A 28 17.60 -42.68 23.33
C PHE A 28 16.47 -42.05 24.18
N GLY A 29 15.69 -41.18 23.58
CA GLY A 29 14.41 -40.73 24.14
C GLY A 29 13.34 -41.78 23.85
N SER A 30 12.68 -42.29 24.90
CA SER A 30 11.54 -43.21 24.79
C SER A 30 10.37 -42.56 24.00
N ALA A 31 9.51 -43.41 23.40
CA ALA A 31 8.32 -42.95 22.64
C ALA A 31 7.45 -41.96 23.44
N ARG A 32 7.37 -42.10 24.76
CA ARG A 32 6.68 -41.18 25.68
C ARG A 32 7.28 -39.79 25.73
N THR A 33 8.62 -39.65 25.56
CA THR A 33 9.26 -38.32 25.52
C THR A 33 9.00 -37.60 24.20
N ARG A 34 8.77 -38.34 23.12
CA ARG A 34 8.34 -37.75 21.81
C ARG A 34 6.88 -37.32 21.80
N GLU A 35 6.01 -37.96 22.56
CA GLU A 35 4.60 -37.60 22.68
C GLU A 35 4.39 -36.40 23.62
N ALA A 36 5.17 -36.30 24.71
CA ALA A 36 5.15 -35.15 25.60
C ALA A 36 5.75 -33.87 24.95
N LEU A 37 6.63 -33.98 23.96
CA LEU A 37 7.14 -32.86 23.18
C LEU A 37 6.13 -32.40 22.09
N ARG A 38 5.15 -33.24 21.73
CA ARG A 38 4.06 -32.88 20.82
C ARG A 38 2.92 -32.12 21.51
N SER A 39 2.80 -32.19 22.82
CA SER A 39 1.80 -31.48 23.60
C SER A 39 2.23 -30.06 24.04
N ASN A 40 3.50 -29.69 23.83
CA ASN A 40 3.98 -28.32 24.01
C ASN A 40 3.96 -27.61 22.65
N GLY A 41 2.81 -27.06 22.29
CA GLY A 41 2.57 -25.90 21.42
C GLY A 41 3.57 -25.59 20.27
N TYR A 42 4.12 -26.60 19.59
CA TYR A 42 4.86 -26.33 18.35
C TYR A 42 3.84 -25.99 17.27
N THR A 43 3.63 -24.71 17.04
CA THR A 43 2.93 -24.20 15.87
C THR A 43 3.65 -24.72 14.62
N LYS A 44 2.92 -25.41 13.76
CA LYS A 44 3.43 -25.87 12.48
C LYS A 44 3.75 -24.65 11.64
N ASN A 45 4.98 -24.50 11.19
CA ASN A 45 5.36 -23.40 10.32
C ASN A 45 4.94 -23.71 8.88
N VAL A 46 4.31 -22.74 8.23
CA VAL A 46 4.00 -22.79 6.80
C VAL A 46 5.07 -21.99 6.05
N LYS A 47 5.71 -22.62 5.07
CA LYS A 47 6.60 -21.93 4.13
C LYS A 47 5.78 -21.25 3.06
N LEU A 48 5.95 -19.93 2.95
CA LEU A 48 5.34 -19.11 1.94
C LEU A 48 6.39 -18.57 0.98
N LYS A 49 6.15 -18.75 -0.32
CA LYS A 49 6.89 -18.05 -1.38
C LYS A 49 6.28 -16.69 -1.60
N PHE A 50 7.13 -15.69 -1.77
CA PHE A 50 6.70 -14.33 -2.05
C PHE A 50 7.55 -13.68 -3.13
N THR A 51 6.98 -12.65 -3.75
CA THR A 51 7.69 -11.73 -4.64
C THR A 51 7.63 -10.33 -4.03
N LYS A 52 8.79 -9.72 -3.80
CA LYS A 52 8.89 -8.31 -3.41
C LYS A 52 8.82 -7.45 -4.64
N MET A 53 7.86 -6.52 -4.67
CA MET A 53 7.63 -5.62 -5.80
C MET A 53 7.42 -4.18 -5.32
N HIS A 54 7.53 -3.22 -6.23
CA HIS A 54 7.05 -1.85 -6.00
C HIS A 54 6.47 -1.23 -7.26
N GLY A 55 5.54 -0.29 -7.08
CA GLY A 55 5.02 0.61 -8.10
C GLY A 55 5.28 2.05 -7.68
N ALA A 56 6.23 2.73 -8.32
CA ALA A 56 6.64 4.09 -7.96
C ALA A 56 6.96 4.24 -6.46
N GLY A 57 7.80 3.33 -5.91
CA GLY A 57 8.25 3.37 -4.51
C GLY A 57 7.29 2.81 -3.46
N ASN A 58 5.99 2.69 -3.75
CA ASN A 58 5.06 1.98 -2.88
C ASN A 58 5.31 0.47 -3.02
N ASP A 59 5.71 -0.18 -1.93
CA ASP A 59 6.24 -1.55 -1.97
C ASP A 59 5.25 -2.60 -1.46
N PHE A 60 5.30 -3.77 -2.10
CA PHE A 60 4.37 -4.88 -1.89
C PHE A 60 5.10 -6.19 -1.61
N VAL A 61 4.53 -7.00 -0.74
CA VAL A 61 4.75 -8.45 -0.70
C VAL A 61 3.62 -9.10 -1.49
N VAL A 62 3.93 -9.70 -2.64
CA VAL A 62 2.96 -10.35 -3.52
C VAL A 62 2.99 -11.86 -3.29
N LEU A 63 1.83 -12.45 -3.07
CA LEU A 63 1.63 -13.86 -2.77
C LEU A 63 0.75 -14.53 -3.82
N ASP A 64 1.14 -15.73 -4.23
CA ASP A 64 0.41 -16.56 -5.19
C ASP A 64 -0.61 -17.48 -4.49
N GLY A 65 -1.82 -17.00 -4.35
CA GLY A 65 -2.99 -17.78 -3.96
C GLY A 65 -3.77 -18.37 -5.16
N TYR A 66 -3.34 -18.05 -6.40
CA TYR A 66 -3.96 -18.55 -7.61
C TYR A 66 -3.59 -20.01 -7.89
N THR A 67 -2.30 -20.36 -7.79
CA THR A 67 -1.81 -21.72 -7.98
C THR A 67 -2.06 -22.61 -6.76
N GLN A 68 -1.99 -22.05 -5.57
CA GLN A 68 -2.30 -22.72 -4.31
C GLN A 68 -3.21 -21.83 -3.45
N PRO A 69 -4.42 -22.28 -3.09
CA PRO A 69 -5.29 -21.52 -2.20
C PRO A 69 -4.54 -21.13 -0.91
N LEU A 70 -4.58 -19.85 -0.59
CA LEU A 70 -3.90 -19.28 0.56
C LEU A 70 -4.86 -18.38 1.33
N GLU A 71 -5.04 -18.68 2.60
CA GLU A 71 -5.75 -17.81 3.54
C GLU A 71 -4.75 -17.25 4.54
N LEU A 72 -4.81 -15.95 4.76
CA LEU A 72 -3.95 -15.25 5.70
C LEU A 72 -4.79 -14.68 6.84
N THR A 73 -4.36 -14.93 8.06
CA THR A 73 -4.90 -14.23 9.22
C THR A 73 -4.34 -12.80 9.27
N THR A 74 -5.06 -11.90 9.95
CA THR A 74 -4.61 -10.53 10.22
C THR A 74 -3.21 -10.49 10.87
N ALA A 75 -2.92 -11.43 11.77
CA ALA A 75 -1.63 -11.53 12.44
C ALA A 75 -0.51 -11.94 11.47
N GLN A 76 -0.79 -12.87 10.55
CA GLN A 76 0.18 -13.27 9.52
C GLN A 76 0.46 -12.13 8.53
N VAL A 77 -0.57 -11.37 8.14
CA VAL A 77 -0.40 -10.16 7.31
C VAL A 77 0.53 -9.16 8.02
N ARG A 78 0.28 -8.86 9.30
CA ARG A 78 1.13 -7.97 10.10
C ARG A 78 2.57 -8.49 10.23
N ALA A 79 2.74 -9.79 10.42
CA ALA A 79 4.06 -10.41 10.52
C ALA A 79 4.84 -10.27 9.21
N LEU A 80 4.22 -10.56 8.06
CA LEU A 80 4.82 -10.40 6.73
C LEU A 80 5.19 -8.95 6.42
N ALA A 81 4.29 -8.00 6.73
CA ALA A 81 4.47 -6.58 6.46
C ALA A 81 5.52 -5.92 7.37
N ASN A 82 5.87 -6.54 8.49
CA ASN A 82 6.81 -5.97 9.44
C ASN A 82 8.21 -5.82 8.82
N ARG A 83 8.75 -4.59 8.79
CA ARG A 83 10.05 -4.27 8.16
C ARG A 83 11.26 -4.75 8.96
N HIS A 84 11.08 -5.13 10.23
CA HIS A 84 12.16 -5.57 11.11
C HIS A 84 12.19 -7.09 11.32
N PHE A 85 11.02 -7.73 11.32
CA PHE A 85 10.87 -9.14 11.68
C PHE A 85 10.22 -9.99 10.58
N GLY A 86 9.71 -9.37 9.52
CA GLY A 86 9.11 -10.01 8.36
C GLY A 86 9.85 -9.68 7.07
N VAL A 87 9.13 -9.74 5.96
CA VAL A 87 9.64 -9.29 4.65
C VAL A 87 9.67 -7.77 4.59
N GLY A 88 8.69 -7.13 5.22
CA GLY A 88 8.50 -5.68 5.22
C GLY A 88 7.89 -5.16 3.93
N ALA A 89 6.77 -4.46 4.03
CA ALA A 89 6.12 -3.77 2.91
C ALA A 89 5.11 -2.75 3.43
N ASP A 90 4.72 -1.81 2.58
CA ASP A 90 3.58 -0.93 2.84
C ASP A 90 2.27 -1.72 2.80
N GLN A 91 2.17 -2.68 1.87
CA GLN A 91 0.97 -3.50 1.67
C GLN A 91 1.34 -4.93 1.22
N LEU A 92 0.42 -5.87 1.48
CA LEU A 92 0.45 -7.21 0.91
C LEU A 92 -0.57 -7.30 -0.23
N LEU A 93 -0.21 -8.02 -1.28
CA LEU A 93 -1.07 -8.29 -2.42
C LEU A 93 -1.22 -9.80 -2.59
N LEU A 94 -2.44 -10.31 -2.46
CA LEU A 94 -2.77 -11.72 -2.64
C LEU A 94 -3.48 -11.91 -3.98
N VAL A 95 -2.88 -12.70 -4.88
CA VAL A 95 -3.44 -13.06 -6.19
C VAL A 95 -4.22 -14.33 -6.06
N GLU A 96 -5.49 -14.35 -6.47
CA GLU A 96 -6.39 -15.48 -6.28
C GLU A 96 -7.17 -15.80 -7.57
N LYS A 97 -7.82 -16.97 -7.59
CA LYS A 97 -8.83 -17.30 -8.61
C LYS A 97 -10.06 -16.42 -8.43
N PRO A 98 -10.70 -15.98 -9.52
CA PRO A 98 -11.90 -15.16 -9.44
C PRO A 98 -13.06 -15.97 -8.83
N THR A 99 -13.99 -15.28 -8.18
CA THR A 99 -15.24 -15.87 -7.67
C THR A 99 -16.45 -15.50 -8.53
N VAL A 100 -16.24 -14.69 -9.57
CA VAL A 100 -17.27 -14.26 -10.54
C VAL A 100 -16.90 -14.71 -11.94
N GLU A 101 -17.90 -15.02 -12.76
CA GLU A 101 -17.73 -15.48 -14.13
C GLU A 101 -17.26 -14.34 -15.06
N GLY A 102 -16.48 -14.70 -16.09
CA GLY A 102 -15.98 -13.75 -17.09
C GLY A 102 -14.89 -12.78 -16.56
N VAL A 103 -14.22 -13.14 -15.47
CA VAL A 103 -13.10 -12.43 -14.88
C VAL A 103 -11.90 -13.36 -14.80
N ASP A 104 -10.71 -12.86 -15.10
CA ASP A 104 -9.51 -13.70 -15.21
C ASP A 104 -8.87 -14.00 -13.85
N PHE A 105 -8.85 -12.98 -12.97
CA PHE A 105 -8.21 -13.05 -11.66
C PHE A 105 -9.03 -12.29 -10.61
N ARG A 106 -8.68 -12.56 -9.36
CA ARG A 106 -9.01 -11.73 -8.20
C ARG A 106 -7.73 -11.32 -7.52
N TYR A 107 -7.65 -10.08 -7.05
CA TYR A 107 -6.62 -9.72 -6.08
C TYR A 107 -7.21 -9.04 -4.85
N ARG A 108 -6.55 -9.24 -3.73
CA ARG A 108 -6.86 -8.61 -2.46
C ARG A 108 -5.62 -7.87 -1.98
N ILE A 109 -5.83 -6.69 -1.41
CA ILE A 109 -4.76 -5.86 -0.86
C ILE A 109 -5.01 -5.67 0.62
N PHE A 110 -3.94 -5.81 1.41
CA PHE A 110 -3.97 -5.62 2.85
C PHE A 110 -2.94 -4.57 3.24
N ASN A 111 -3.33 -3.64 4.11
CA ASN A 111 -2.40 -2.74 4.76
C ASN A 111 -1.52 -3.48 5.77
N CYS A 112 -0.43 -2.85 6.22
CA CYS A 112 0.48 -3.42 7.21
C CYS A 112 -0.18 -3.68 8.58
N ASP A 113 -1.35 -3.09 8.88
CA ASP A 113 -2.16 -3.36 10.06
C ASP A 113 -3.03 -4.61 9.93
N GLY A 114 -3.04 -5.24 8.75
CA GLY A 114 -3.83 -6.42 8.42
C GLY A 114 -5.25 -6.14 7.94
N GLY A 115 -5.64 -4.88 7.81
CA GLY A 115 -6.92 -4.47 7.23
C GLY A 115 -6.92 -4.59 5.71
N GLU A 116 -7.97 -5.18 5.13
CA GLU A 116 -8.15 -5.25 3.67
C GLU A 116 -8.62 -3.88 3.13
N VAL A 117 -8.08 -3.45 1.99
CA VAL A 117 -8.41 -2.19 1.32
C VAL A 117 -9.01 -2.43 -0.06
N GLU A 118 -9.81 -1.45 -0.53
CA GLU A 118 -10.64 -1.62 -1.71
C GLU A 118 -9.84 -1.72 -3.02
N HIS A 119 -8.89 -0.83 -3.20
CA HIS A 119 -8.12 -0.72 -4.45
C HIS A 119 -6.87 0.14 -4.26
N CYS A 120 -5.80 -0.22 -4.98
CA CYS A 120 -4.56 0.54 -5.04
C CYS A 120 -3.99 0.50 -6.47
N GLY A 121 -3.90 1.65 -7.13
CA GLY A 121 -3.38 1.73 -8.50
C GLY A 121 -1.94 1.24 -8.63
N ASN A 122 -1.09 1.47 -7.61
CA ASN A 122 0.28 0.94 -7.56
C ASN A 122 0.26 -0.60 -7.46
N GLY A 123 -0.62 -1.14 -6.59
CA GLY A 123 -0.80 -2.59 -6.44
C GLY A 123 -1.33 -3.25 -7.71
N ALA A 124 -2.25 -2.59 -8.43
CA ALA A 124 -2.76 -3.07 -9.70
C ALA A 124 -1.66 -3.23 -10.76
N ARG A 125 -0.70 -2.29 -10.82
CA ARG A 125 0.45 -2.42 -11.72
C ARG A 125 1.37 -3.57 -11.36
N CYS A 126 1.68 -3.72 -10.07
CA CYS A 126 2.46 -4.86 -9.56
C CYS A 126 1.74 -6.20 -9.85
N PHE A 127 0.42 -6.25 -9.67
CA PHE A 127 -0.38 -7.43 -9.97
C PHE A 127 -0.23 -7.87 -11.43
N VAL A 128 -0.43 -6.97 -12.41
CA VAL A 128 -0.34 -7.34 -13.85
C VAL A 128 1.05 -7.86 -14.19
N LYS A 129 2.10 -7.17 -13.72
CA LYS A 129 3.47 -7.61 -13.93
C LYS A 129 3.71 -8.99 -13.31
N PHE A 130 3.25 -9.22 -12.08
CA PHE A 130 3.39 -10.50 -11.39
C PHE A 130 2.74 -11.65 -12.16
N VAL A 131 1.46 -11.55 -12.56
CA VAL A 131 0.77 -12.65 -13.24
C VAL A 131 1.39 -12.97 -14.60
N ARG A 132 1.97 -11.98 -15.28
CA ARG A 132 2.69 -12.19 -16.54
C ARG A 132 4.05 -12.84 -16.32
N GLU A 133 4.85 -12.36 -15.37
CA GLU A 133 6.16 -12.94 -15.06
C GLU A 133 6.06 -14.38 -14.55
N ARG A 134 4.95 -14.72 -13.86
CA ARG A 134 4.64 -16.08 -13.43
C ARG A 134 4.04 -16.96 -14.52
N GLY A 135 3.81 -16.43 -15.73
CA GLY A 135 3.20 -17.19 -16.82
C GLY A 135 1.76 -17.62 -16.55
N LEU A 136 1.03 -16.92 -15.66
CA LEU A 136 -0.36 -17.20 -15.35
C LEU A 136 -1.30 -16.70 -16.47
N THR A 137 -0.84 -15.78 -17.30
CA THR A 137 -1.55 -15.26 -18.47
C THR A 137 -0.60 -14.69 -19.51
N ASP A 138 -0.96 -14.85 -20.80
CA ASP A 138 -0.29 -14.20 -21.93
C ASP A 138 -1.10 -13.01 -22.47
N GLN A 139 -2.27 -12.74 -21.90
CA GLN A 139 -3.14 -11.66 -22.33
C GLN A 139 -2.53 -10.30 -21.97
N ARG A 140 -2.64 -9.32 -22.89
CA ARG A 140 -2.24 -7.93 -22.64
C ARG A 140 -3.19 -7.21 -21.70
N SER A 141 -4.47 -7.55 -21.77
CA SER A 141 -5.52 -6.95 -20.96
C SER A 141 -6.17 -8.05 -20.12
N VAL A 142 -6.26 -7.85 -18.83
CA VAL A 142 -6.84 -8.78 -17.86
C VAL A 142 -7.97 -8.11 -17.09
N ARG A 143 -9.07 -8.85 -16.92
CA ARG A 143 -10.19 -8.44 -16.08
C ARG A 143 -9.99 -8.98 -14.67
N VAL A 144 -10.04 -8.10 -13.67
CA VAL A 144 -9.65 -8.44 -12.32
C VAL A 144 -10.73 -8.05 -11.34
N GLN A 145 -11.17 -9.03 -10.55
CA GLN A 145 -12.08 -8.81 -9.44
C GLN A 145 -11.31 -8.16 -8.28
N VAL A 146 -11.82 -7.04 -7.80
CA VAL A 146 -11.37 -6.33 -6.59
C VAL A 146 -12.49 -6.32 -5.56
N GLN A 147 -12.23 -5.79 -4.37
CA GLN A 147 -13.22 -5.76 -3.29
C GLN A 147 -14.55 -5.12 -3.72
N LYS A 148 -14.50 -4.05 -4.52
CA LYS A 148 -15.69 -3.35 -5.04
C LYS A 148 -15.73 -3.39 -6.56
N GLY A 149 -16.07 -4.55 -7.13
CA GLY A 149 -16.33 -4.69 -8.56
C GLY A 149 -15.20 -5.32 -9.37
N THR A 150 -15.12 -4.97 -10.64
CA THR A 150 -14.16 -5.50 -11.60
C THR A 150 -13.46 -4.34 -12.30
N ILE A 151 -12.15 -4.43 -12.43
CA ILE A 151 -11.32 -3.48 -13.18
C ILE A 151 -10.66 -4.19 -14.36
N THR A 152 -10.32 -3.41 -15.39
CA THR A 152 -9.51 -3.89 -16.51
C THR A 152 -8.14 -3.25 -16.44
N LEU A 153 -7.11 -4.07 -16.52
CA LEU A 153 -5.71 -3.65 -16.46
C LEU A 153 -5.03 -4.05 -17.77
N THR A 154 -4.30 -3.12 -18.37
CA THR A 154 -3.65 -3.33 -19.67
C THR A 154 -2.15 -3.05 -19.58
N MET A 155 -1.34 -4.04 -19.95
CA MET A 155 0.10 -3.88 -20.08
C MET A 155 0.45 -3.34 -21.46
N GLN A 156 1.27 -2.31 -21.50
CA GLN A 156 1.82 -1.72 -22.73
C GLN A 156 3.07 -2.45 -23.20
N ASP A 157 3.50 -2.19 -24.45
CA ASP A 157 4.71 -2.79 -25.04
C ASP A 157 6.01 -2.34 -24.32
N ASN A 158 5.99 -1.18 -23.70
CA ASN A 158 7.10 -0.66 -22.88
C ASN A 158 7.15 -1.26 -21.47
N GLY A 159 6.21 -2.16 -21.11
CA GLY A 159 6.11 -2.80 -19.81
C GLY A 159 5.37 -1.99 -18.72
N GLU A 160 4.90 -0.78 -19.06
CA GLU A 160 4.03 -0.03 -18.18
C GLU A 160 2.62 -0.61 -18.15
N VAL A 161 1.91 -0.39 -17.06
CA VAL A 161 0.52 -0.84 -16.90
C VAL A 161 -0.40 0.35 -16.84
N ILE A 162 -1.41 0.35 -17.70
CA ILE A 162 -2.51 1.31 -17.66
C ILE A 162 -3.58 0.81 -16.70
N VAL A 163 -3.98 1.70 -15.81
CA VAL A 163 -5.07 1.49 -14.83
C VAL A 163 -6.16 2.50 -15.10
N ASP A 164 -7.39 2.04 -15.24
CA ASP A 164 -8.58 2.89 -15.21
C ASP A 164 -8.84 3.32 -13.77
N MET A 165 -8.70 4.62 -13.50
CA MET A 165 -8.85 5.22 -12.17
C MET A 165 -10.25 5.79 -11.93
N GLY A 166 -11.18 5.58 -12.87
CA GLY A 166 -12.52 6.13 -12.83
C GLY A 166 -12.58 7.62 -13.19
N THR A 167 -13.77 8.18 -13.10
CA THR A 167 -14.02 9.60 -13.43
C THR A 167 -13.74 10.49 -12.22
N PRO A 168 -12.96 11.58 -12.36
CA PRO A 168 -12.75 12.55 -11.29
C PRO A 168 -14.04 13.24 -10.89
N VAL A 169 -14.31 13.38 -9.59
CA VAL A 169 -15.49 14.04 -9.05
C VAL A 169 -15.09 15.36 -8.38
N PHE A 170 -15.67 16.49 -8.85
CA PHE A 170 -15.36 17.83 -8.35
C PHE A 170 -16.52 18.47 -7.54
N ASP A 171 -17.62 17.75 -7.37
CA ASP A 171 -18.70 18.19 -6.51
C ASP A 171 -18.24 18.14 -5.04
N PRO A 172 -18.20 19.30 -4.34
CA PRO A 172 -17.70 19.34 -2.96
C PRO A 172 -18.44 18.42 -1.99
N GLU A 173 -19.74 18.19 -2.20
CA GLU A 173 -20.54 17.30 -1.35
C GLU A 173 -20.11 15.84 -1.52
N LEU A 174 -19.73 15.45 -2.74
CA LEU A 174 -19.23 14.10 -3.06
C LEU A 174 -17.75 13.92 -2.72
N VAL A 175 -17.02 15.03 -2.49
CA VAL A 175 -15.62 14.98 -1.97
C VAL A 175 -15.57 15.02 -0.44
N PRO A 176 -16.63 14.92 0.28
CA PRO A 176 -16.96 15.38 1.64
C PRO A 176 -16.21 16.65 2.07
N PHE A 177 -16.45 17.75 1.37
CA PHE A 177 -15.89 19.07 1.67
C PHE A 177 -16.96 20.08 2.06
N ALA A 178 -16.85 20.69 3.24
CA ALA A 178 -17.81 21.63 3.79
C ALA A 178 -17.61 23.05 3.22
N THR A 179 -18.45 23.45 2.27
CA THR A 179 -18.37 24.79 1.60
C THR A 179 -19.09 25.91 2.33
N LYS A 180 -19.90 25.62 3.37
CA LYS A 180 -20.73 26.61 4.06
C LYS A 180 -19.90 27.81 4.54
N GLY A 181 -20.27 29.01 4.10
CA GLY A 181 -19.60 30.26 4.45
C GLY A 181 -18.30 30.55 3.67
N LEU A 182 -17.93 29.70 2.71
CA LEU A 182 -16.81 29.96 1.83
C LEU A 182 -17.28 30.56 0.51
N GLN A 183 -16.45 31.42 -0.06
CA GLN A 183 -16.62 31.93 -1.43
C GLN A 183 -15.56 31.29 -2.32
N GLY A 184 -15.98 30.39 -3.22
CA GLY A 184 -15.11 29.80 -4.23
C GLY A 184 -14.71 30.80 -5.31
N ARG A 185 -13.51 30.61 -5.86
CA ARG A 185 -13.00 31.40 -7.00
C ARG A 185 -12.94 30.51 -8.24
N ARG A 186 -13.58 30.95 -9.31
CA ARG A 186 -13.51 30.22 -10.59
C ARG A 186 -12.16 30.40 -11.24
N GLU A 187 -11.59 29.29 -11.74
CA GLU A 187 -10.37 29.25 -12.53
C GLU A 187 -10.50 28.16 -13.60
N GLY A 188 -10.64 28.57 -14.86
CA GLY A 188 -11.06 27.67 -15.93
C GLY A 188 -12.43 27.04 -15.69
N ALA A 189 -12.53 25.74 -15.79
CA ALA A 189 -13.71 24.96 -15.46
C ALA A 189 -13.81 24.55 -13.98
N ASP A 190 -12.76 24.84 -13.16
CA ASP A 190 -12.70 24.47 -11.75
C ASP A 190 -13.18 25.61 -10.83
N THR A 191 -13.42 25.27 -9.56
CA THR A 191 -13.68 26.20 -8.47
C THR A 191 -12.65 25.94 -7.36
N LEU A 192 -11.81 26.95 -7.11
CA LEU A 192 -10.86 26.91 -6.00
C LEU A 192 -11.55 27.35 -4.70
N TRP A 193 -11.26 26.64 -3.63
CA TRP A 193 -11.81 26.90 -2.32
C TRP A 193 -10.73 27.40 -1.36
N PRO A 194 -11.01 28.49 -0.58
CA PRO A 194 -10.06 29.00 0.39
C PRO A 194 -10.04 28.08 1.62
N LEU A 195 -8.85 27.71 2.06
CA LEU A 195 -8.59 27.06 3.33
C LEU A 195 -7.68 27.95 4.18
N ASP A 196 -7.98 28.10 5.47
CA ASP A 196 -7.05 28.69 6.43
C ASP A 196 -6.09 27.59 6.91
N VAL A 197 -4.86 27.66 6.43
CA VAL A 197 -3.79 26.73 6.81
C VAL A 197 -2.77 27.48 7.65
N ASN A 198 -2.77 27.25 8.96
CA ASN A 198 -1.87 27.91 9.90
C ASN A 198 -1.88 29.45 9.81
N GLY A 199 -3.07 30.05 9.67
CA GLY A 199 -3.25 31.51 9.55
C GLY A 199 -2.98 32.08 8.15
N THR A 200 -2.73 31.23 7.17
CA THR A 200 -2.54 31.63 5.77
C THR A 200 -3.65 31.04 4.90
N THR A 201 -4.31 31.88 4.10
CA THR A 201 -5.30 31.38 3.14
C THR A 201 -4.62 30.70 1.98
N ARG A 202 -4.92 29.40 1.80
CA ARG A 202 -4.52 28.58 0.65
C ARG A 202 -5.71 28.31 -0.25
N TRP A 203 -5.49 28.36 -1.57
CA TRP A 203 -6.54 28.08 -2.56
C TRP A 203 -6.36 26.68 -3.10
N MET A 204 -7.39 25.84 -2.92
CA MET A 204 -7.34 24.42 -3.23
C MET A 204 -8.36 24.05 -4.31
N SER A 205 -7.94 23.23 -5.27
CA SER A 205 -8.87 22.36 -6.01
C SER A 205 -9.27 21.21 -5.12
N VAL A 206 -10.58 20.91 -5.05
CA VAL A 206 -11.12 19.82 -4.24
C VAL A 206 -11.68 18.76 -5.18
N VAL A 207 -11.15 17.54 -5.12
CA VAL A 207 -11.48 16.48 -6.07
C VAL A 207 -11.47 15.11 -5.40
N SER A 208 -12.37 14.21 -5.81
CA SER A 208 -12.38 12.81 -5.41
C SER A 208 -11.94 11.91 -6.57
N MET A 209 -11.01 11.00 -6.29
CA MET A 209 -10.62 9.86 -7.11
C MET A 209 -11.02 8.53 -6.43
N GLY A 210 -12.23 8.51 -5.83
CA GLY A 210 -12.67 7.46 -4.90
C GLY A 210 -12.28 7.76 -3.45
N ASN A 211 -11.35 8.69 -3.24
CA ASN A 211 -10.94 9.25 -1.96
C ASN A 211 -10.69 10.76 -2.11
N PRO A 212 -10.85 11.56 -1.04
CA PRO A 212 -10.77 13.01 -1.11
C PRO A 212 -9.34 13.53 -1.27
N HIS A 213 -9.17 14.52 -2.15
CA HIS A 213 -7.93 15.25 -2.40
C HIS A 213 -8.15 16.76 -2.37
N ALA A 214 -7.21 17.48 -1.75
CA ALA A 214 -7.08 18.93 -1.80
C ALA A 214 -5.75 19.27 -2.48
N VAL A 215 -5.80 19.87 -3.67
CA VAL A 215 -4.62 20.15 -4.49
C VAL A 215 -4.37 21.64 -4.56
N GLN A 216 -3.17 22.06 -4.16
CA GLN A 216 -2.69 23.44 -4.36
C GLN A 216 -1.52 23.48 -5.34
N VAL A 217 -1.43 24.59 -6.09
CA VAL A 217 -0.24 24.90 -6.89
C VAL A 217 0.77 25.62 -6.01
N VAL A 218 2.03 25.17 -6.09
CA VAL A 218 3.17 25.74 -5.37
C VAL A 218 4.27 26.09 -6.36
N ASP A 219 5.12 27.06 -6.02
CA ASP A 219 6.21 27.51 -6.89
C ASP A 219 7.33 26.48 -7.00
N ASP A 220 7.65 25.79 -5.90
CA ASP A 220 8.67 24.74 -5.83
C ASP A 220 8.20 23.64 -4.89
N ALA A 221 7.92 22.45 -5.46
CA ALA A 221 7.42 21.32 -4.69
C ALA A 221 8.47 20.76 -3.72
N GLU A 222 9.76 20.79 -4.10
CA GLU A 222 10.83 20.25 -3.26
C GLU A 222 11.10 21.14 -2.04
N ALA A 223 11.13 22.46 -2.24
CA ALA A 223 11.36 23.42 -1.16
C ALA A 223 10.12 23.66 -0.28
N PHE A 224 8.92 23.25 -0.73
CA PHE A 224 7.67 23.50 -0.01
C PHE A 224 7.60 22.74 1.33
N PRO A 225 7.14 23.37 2.42
CA PRO A 225 7.12 22.75 3.75
C PRO A 225 5.94 21.74 3.92
N VAL A 226 5.95 20.66 3.14
CA VAL A 226 4.88 19.63 3.10
C VAL A 226 4.63 19.04 4.48
N LEU A 227 5.67 18.79 5.27
CA LEU A 227 5.54 18.21 6.62
C LEU A 227 4.93 19.18 7.64
N VAL A 228 4.82 20.48 7.32
CA VAL A 228 4.18 21.49 8.17
C VAL A 228 2.73 21.74 7.72
N GLU A 229 2.51 21.97 6.43
CA GLU A 229 1.17 22.28 5.90
C GLU A 229 0.33 21.02 5.65
N GLY A 230 0.95 19.91 5.27
CA GLY A 230 0.26 18.65 5.01
C GLY A 230 -0.62 18.16 6.15
N PRO A 231 -0.10 18.03 7.39
CA PRO A 231 -0.92 17.64 8.55
C PRO A 231 -2.07 18.61 8.84
N ALA A 232 -1.87 19.92 8.63
CA ALA A 232 -2.88 20.94 8.86
C ALA A 232 -4.03 20.83 7.83
N ILE A 233 -3.71 20.53 6.56
CA ILE A 233 -4.70 20.30 5.51
C ILE A 233 -5.38 18.95 5.70
N GLU A 234 -4.63 17.88 5.95
CA GLU A 234 -5.12 16.50 6.11
C GLU A 234 -6.23 16.44 7.16
N ARG A 235 -6.08 17.16 8.27
CA ARG A 235 -7.02 17.18 9.41
C ARG A 235 -7.91 18.42 9.45
N HIS A 236 -7.93 19.21 8.39
CA HIS A 236 -8.70 20.45 8.38
C HIS A 236 -10.20 20.18 8.57
N THR A 237 -10.87 20.98 9.41
CA THR A 237 -12.28 20.78 9.81
C THR A 237 -13.26 20.81 8.65
N ARG A 238 -12.89 21.41 7.52
CA ARG A 238 -13.65 21.40 6.27
C ARG A 238 -13.72 20.02 5.60
N PHE A 239 -12.83 19.10 5.97
CA PHE A 239 -12.81 17.72 5.49
C PHE A 239 -13.15 16.75 6.64
N PRO A 240 -14.43 16.48 6.92
CA PRO A 240 -14.86 15.66 8.06
C PRO A 240 -14.36 14.22 8.00
N GLN A 241 -14.00 13.73 6.79
CA GLN A 241 -13.41 12.41 6.58
C GLN A 241 -11.89 12.48 6.34
N ARG A 242 -11.26 13.62 6.65
CA ARG A 242 -9.88 13.97 6.31
C ARG A 242 -9.65 14.00 4.79
N VAL A 243 -8.45 14.36 4.35
CA VAL A 243 -8.12 14.56 2.94
C VAL A 243 -6.65 14.26 2.66
N ASN A 244 -6.33 13.85 1.43
CA ASN A 244 -4.95 13.81 0.95
C ASN A 244 -4.58 15.22 0.45
N ALA A 245 -3.50 15.79 0.95
CA ALA A 245 -3.03 17.12 0.55
C ALA A 245 -1.97 17.02 -0.54
N GLY A 246 -2.27 17.52 -1.73
CA GLY A 246 -1.39 17.55 -2.90
C GLY A 246 -0.73 18.91 -3.10
N PHE A 247 0.60 18.92 -3.32
CA PHE A 247 1.43 20.10 -3.56
C PHE A 247 2.03 19.98 -4.96
N MET A 248 1.42 20.67 -5.92
CA MET A 248 1.70 20.55 -7.35
C MET A 248 2.52 21.74 -7.85
N GLN A 249 3.73 21.48 -8.36
CA GLN A 249 4.52 22.44 -9.11
C GLN A 249 4.33 22.18 -10.61
N ILE A 250 3.96 23.21 -11.35
CA ILE A 250 3.81 23.14 -12.81
C ILE A 250 5.19 23.38 -13.42
N VAL A 251 5.71 22.39 -14.17
CA VAL A 251 6.94 22.50 -14.92
C VAL A 251 6.65 23.07 -16.33
N ASN A 252 5.65 22.50 -16.99
CA ASN A 252 5.10 22.97 -18.25
C ASN A 252 3.66 22.42 -18.40
N ARG A 253 3.02 22.66 -19.56
CA ARG A 253 1.61 22.26 -19.76
C ARG A 253 1.36 20.74 -19.73
N ASN A 254 2.39 19.92 -19.88
CA ASN A 254 2.30 18.46 -19.88
C ASN A 254 3.15 17.79 -18.78
N GLU A 255 3.64 18.59 -17.81
CA GLU A 255 4.60 18.09 -16.83
C GLU A 255 4.46 18.79 -15.49
N ILE A 256 4.38 18.03 -14.40
CA ILE A 256 4.32 18.54 -13.04
C ILE A 256 5.26 17.76 -12.11
N ARG A 257 5.67 18.41 -11.01
CA ARG A 257 6.23 17.75 -9.83
C ARG A 257 5.19 17.73 -8.74
N LEU A 258 5.09 16.62 -8.05
CA LEU A 258 4.04 16.42 -7.05
C LEU A 258 4.58 15.78 -5.79
N ARG A 259 4.22 16.36 -4.65
CA ARG A 259 4.34 15.74 -3.34
C ARG A 259 2.97 15.62 -2.72
N VAL A 260 2.73 14.52 -2.00
CA VAL A 260 1.42 14.26 -1.38
C VAL A 260 1.61 13.87 0.09
N TYR A 261 0.89 14.56 0.96
CA TYR A 261 0.70 14.14 2.34
C TYR A 261 -0.61 13.37 2.44
N GLU A 262 -0.51 12.06 2.57
CA GLU A 262 -1.66 11.16 2.50
C GLU A 262 -2.41 11.05 3.82
N ARG A 263 -3.69 10.86 3.71
CA ARG A 263 -4.62 10.66 4.83
C ARG A 263 -4.23 9.43 5.67
N GLY A 264 -3.78 9.70 6.90
CA GLY A 264 -3.40 8.67 7.87
C GLY A 264 -2.03 8.02 7.65
N ALA A 265 -1.33 8.32 6.55
CA ALA A 265 -0.02 7.76 6.24
C ALA A 265 1.12 8.78 6.30
N GLY A 266 0.81 10.09 6.18
CA GLY A 266 1.83 11.12 6.10
C GLY A 266 2.33 11.35 4.68
N GLU A 267 3.50 11.96 4.51
CA GLU A 267 4.12 12.12 3.20
C GLU A 267 4.62 10.77 2.70
N THR A 268 4.22 10.39 1.48
CA THR A 268 4.62 9.15 0.82
C THR A 268 5.46 9.42 -0.43
N LEU A 269 6.18 8.41 -0.91
CA LEU A 269 7.02 8.55 -2.10
C LEU A 269 6.19 8.76 -3.38
N ALA A 270 5.00 8.16 -3.44
CA ALA A 270 4.06 8.32 -4.56
C ALA A 270 2.64 7.94 -4.16
N CYS A 271 1.70 8.79 -4.50
CA CYS A 271 0.27 8.57 -4.34
C CYS A 271 -0.41 8.55 -5.72
N GLY A 272 -0.84 7.38 -6.19
CA GLY A 272 -1.47 7.23 -7.52
C GLY A 272 -2.72 8.08 -7.67
N THR A 273 -3.66 8.04 -6.70
CA THR A 273 -4.86 8.88 -6.71
C THR A 273 -4.52 10.36 -6.56
N GLY A 274 -3.45 10.70 -5.82
CA GLY A 274 -2.94 12.06 -5.72
C GLY A 274 -2.42 12.61 -7.04
N ALA A 275 -1.69 11.78 -7.81
CA ALA A 275 -1.23 12.14 -9.16
C ALA A 275 -2.40 12.37 -10.11
N CYS A 276 -3.41 11.48 -10.06
CA CYS A 276 -4.64 11.63 -10.82
C CYS A 276 -5.39 12.93 -10.45
N ALA A 277 -5.54 13.20 -9.15
CA ALA A 277 -6.21 14.39 -8.65
C ALA A 277 -5.50 15.69 -9.08
N ALA A 278 -4.16 15.72 -8.99
CA ALA A 278 -3.35 16.87 -9.38
C ALA A 278 -3.45 17.14 -10.88
N ALA A 279 -3.29 16.11 -11.72
CA ALA A 279 -3.43 16.25 -13.17
C ALA A 279 -4.84 16.69 -13.56
N ALA A 280 -5.90 16.07 -13.00
CA ALA A 280 -7.28 16.42 -13.26
C ALA A 280 -7.60 17.88 -12.85
N ALA A 281 -7.13 18.31 -11.67
CA ALA A 281 -7.28 19.69 -11.22
C ALA A 281 -6.57 20.68 -12.16
N GLY A 282 -5.34 20.39 -12.56
CA GLY A 282 -4.56 21.24 -13.47
C GLY A 282 -5.20 21.33 -14.86
N ILE A 283 -5.68 20.23 -15.42
CA ILE A 283 -6.39 20.19 -16.72
C ILE A 283 -7.69 21.01 -16.62
N ARG A 284 -8.48 20.80 -15.58
CA ARG A 284 -9.75 21.50 -15.36
C ARG A 284 -9.58 23.01 -15.20
N ARG A 285 -8.46 23.42 -14.59
CA ARG A 285 -8.07 24.84 -14.46
C ARG A 285 -7.54 25.45 -15.76
N GLY A 286 -7.24 24.64 -16.78
CA GLY A 286 -6.61 25.10 -18.02
C GLY A 286 -5.11 25.35 -17.89
N LEU A 287 -4.47 24.86 -16.84
CA LEU A 287 -3.04 24.97 -16.58
C LEU A 287 -2.25 23.84 -17.25
N LEU A 288 -2.87 22.67 -17.45
CA LEU A 288 -2.26 21.47 -18.02
C LEU A 288 -3.06 20.97 -19.23
N ASP A 289 -2.35 20.29 -20.14
CA ASP A 289 -2.89 19.55 -21.27
C ASP A 289 -2.63 18.06 -21.10
N SER A 290 -3.63 17.22 -21.41
CA SER A 290 -3.50 15.76 -21.38
C SER A 290 -2.69 15.25 -22.60
N PRO A 291 -1.78 14.26 -22.44
CA PRO A 291 -1.38 13.61 -21.20
C PRO A 291 -0.45 14.46 -20.33
N VAL A 292 -0.46 14.19 -19.00
CA VAL A 292 0.42 14.85 -18.02
C VAL A 292 1.41 13.87 -17.44
N LEU A 293 2.70 14.17 -17.52
CA LEU A 293 3.76 13.47 -16.80
C LEU A 293 3.87 14.03 -15.39
N VAL A 294 3.72 13.16 -14.39
CA VAL A 294 3.75 13.50 -12.97
C VAL A 294 4.99 12.91 -12.34
N HIS A 295 5.95 13.76 -11.99
CA HIS A 295 7.14 13.36 -11.23
C HIS A 295 6.81 13.30 -9.74
N THR A 296 7.04 12.14 -9.13
CA THR A 296 6.95 11.91 -7.68
C THR A 296 8.30 11.43 -7.16
N HIS A 297 8.53 11.46 -5.85
CA HIS A 297 9.77 10.93 -5.26
C HIS A 297 9.98 9.43 -5.55
N GLY A 298 8.90 8.69 -5.77
CA GLY A 298 8.93 7.25 -6.03
C GLY A 298 9.04 6.86 -7.51
N GLY A 299 8.90 7.81 -8.42
CA GLY A 299 8.94 7.59 -9.86
C GLY A 299 7.88 8.37 -10.63
N ASP A 300 7.88 8.19 -11.93
CA ASP A 300 7.04 8.93 -12.85
C ASP A 300 5.73 8.18 -13.15
N LEU A 301 4.65 8.95 -13.28
CA LEU A 301 3.33 8.48 -13.67
C LEU A 301 2.81 9.32 -14.84
N THR A 302 2.20 8.69 -15.83
CA THR A 302 1.55 9.39 -16.94
C THR A 302 0.03 9.34 -16.75
N ILE A 303 -0.59 10.50 -16.69
CA ILE A 303 -2.02 10.66 -16.49
C ILE A 303 -2.66 11.15 -17.78
N THR A 304 -3.65 10.40 -18.28
CA THR A 304 -4.41 10.76 -19.47
C THR A 304 -5.88 10.93 -19.11
N TRP A 305 -6.45 12.07 -19.46
CA TRP A 305 -7.87 12.35 -19.26
C TRP A 305 -8.45 13.22 -20.38
N ASP A 306 -9.51 12.76 -21.00
CA ASP A 306 -10.26 13.54 -21.99
C ASP A 306 -11.41 14.30 -21.29
N ILE A 307 -11.13 15.53 -20.86
CA ILE A 307 -12.11 16.38 -20.22
C ILE A 307 -13.28 16.79 -21.15
N ALA A 308 -13.07 16.71 -22.47
CA ALA A 308 -14.12 17.06 -23.45
C ALA A 308 -15.21 16.00 -23.53
N GLN A 309 -14.92 14.76 -23.12
CA GLN A 309 -15.87 13.67 -23.09
C GLN A 309 -16.49 13.54 -21.69
N PRO A 310 -17.78 13.88 -21.50
CA PRO A 310 -18.43 13.71 -20.20
C PRO A 310 -18.39 12.26 -19.70
N GLY A 311 -17.97 12.08 -18.45
CA GLY A 311 -17.87 10.74 -17.85
C GLY A 311 -16.66 9.93 -18.28
N ALA A 312 -15.74 10.48 -19.09
CA ALA A 312 -14.52 9.79 -19.46
C ALA A 312 -13.70 9.39 -18.22
N PRO A 313 -13.20 8.15 -18.16
CA PRO A 313 -12.32 7.74 -17.09
C PRO A 313 -10.96 8.43 -17.24
N LEU A 314 -10.32 8.63 -16.10
CA LEU A 314 -8.93 9.05 -16.05
C LEU A 314 -8.05 7.78 -16.04
N LEU A 315 -7.08 7.75 -16.94
CA LEU A 315 -6.16 6.63 -17.08
C LEU A 315 -4.80 6.99 -16.47
N MET A 316 -4.25 6.07 -15.69
CA MET A 316 -2.91 6.21 -15.10
C MET A 316 -2.00 5.11 -15.62
N ALA A 317 -0.91 5.49 -16.27
CA ALA A 317 0.17 4.59 -16.65
C ALA A 317 1.38 4.81 -15.73
N GLY A 318 2.13 3.73 -15.48
CA GLY A 318 3.35 3.83 -14.69
C GLY A 318 4.05 2.49 -14.53
N PRO A 319 5.28 2.52 -13.98
CA PRO A 319 6.12 1.34 -13.83
C PRO A 319 5.64 0.45 -12.68
N ALA A 320 6.01 -0.83 -12.79
CA ALA A 320 6.07 -1.77 -11.69
C ALA A 320 7.38 -2.55 -11.80
N ALA A 321 8.03 -2.81 -10.67
CA ALA A 321 9.30 -3.50 -10.64
C ALA A 321 9.27 -4.68 -9.66
N THR A 322 9.81 -5.82 -10.10
CA THR A 322 10.16 -6.93 -9.22
C THR A 322 11.52 -6.65 -8.61
N VAL A 323 11.62 -6.70 -7.27
CA VAL A 323 12.85 -6.41 -6.53
C VAL A 323 13.60 -7.72 -6.25
N PHE A 324 12.93 -8.68 -5.62
CA PHE A 324 13.46 -10.01 -5.35
C PHE A 324 12.32 -10.99 -5.04
N GLU A 325 12.66 -12.28 -5.05
CA GLU A 325 11.82 -13.37 -4.62
C GLU A 325 12.42 -14.08 -3.41
N GLY A 326 11.56 -14.68 -2.58
CA GLY A 326 12.03 -15.37 -1.40
C GLY A 326 11.01 -16.35 -0.81
N GLU A 327 11.44 -17.01 0.27
CA GLU A 327 10.58 -17.86 1.09
C GLU A 327 10.66 -17.38 2.55
N ILE A 328 9.54 -17.43 3.25
CA ILE A 328 9.47 -17.13 4.67
C ILE A 328 8.68 -18.21 5.40
N GLU A 329 9.07 -18.53 6.63
CA GLU A 329 8.31 -19.42 7.49
C GLU A 329 7.42 -18.59 8.43
N LEU A 330 6.11 -18.83 8.36
CA LEU A 330 5.13 -18.23 9.27
C LEU A 330 4.59 -19.28 10.22
N ALA A 331 4.35 -18.88 11.46
CA ALA A 331 3.64 -19.72 12.41
C ALA A 331 2.20 -19.95 11.94
N GLU A 332 1.76 -21.22 11.90
CA GLU A 332 0.37 -21.57 11.76
C GLU A 332 -0.34 -21.24 13.08
N GLU A 333 -1.22 -20.24 13.09
CA GLU A 333 -2.04 -20.00 14.28
C GLU A 333 -2.96 -21.21 14.50
N ALA A 334 -2.95 -21.77 15.71
CA ALA A 334 -3.92 -22.78 16.08
C ALA A 334 -5.32 -22.20 15.87
N SER A 335 -6.13 -22.83 15.02
CA SER A 335 -7.55 -22.52 14.88
C SER A 335 -8.15 -22.47 16.29
N SER A 336 -8.60 -21.28 16.72
CA SER A 336 -9.37 -21.16 17.95
C SER A 336 -10.67 -21.93 17.75
N ALA A 337 -10.66 -23.20 18.13
CA ALA A 337 -11.90 -23.97 18.26
C ALA A 337 -12.79 -23.17 19.21
N SER A 338 -13.97 -22.81 18.73
CA SER A 338 -15.02 -22.19 19.54
C SER A 338 -15.20 -23.02 20.80
N PRO A 339 -15.24 -22.43 22.00
CA PRO A 339 -15.53 -23.19 23.20
C PRO A 339 -16.93 -23.78 23.04
N ASP A 340 -16.97 -25.09 23.08
CA ASP A 340 -18.20 -25.90 23.11
C ASP A 340 -19.13 -25.38 24.22
N SER A 341 -20.23 -24.77 23.82
CA SER A 341 -21.28 -24.27 24.73
C SER A 341 -22.23 -25.39 25.17
N SER A 342 -21.69 -26.54 25.60
CA SER A 342 -22.45 -27.63 26.18
C SER A 342 -21.93 -28.00 27.56
N GLN A 343 -22.11 -27.08 28.52
CA GLN A 343 -22.28 -27.47 29.93
C GLN A 343 -23.58 -26.83 30.48
N HIS A 344 -24.62 -27.56 30.25
CA HIS A 344 -25.82 -27.49 31.09
C HIS A 344 -25.40 -27.75 32.53
N ASN A 345 -25.60 -26.78 33.42
CA ASN A 345 -25.57 -26.97 34.84
C ASN A 345 -27.01 -26.82 35.35
N PRO A 346 -27.65 -27.89 35.90
CA PRO A 346 -28.97 -27.78 36.47
C PRO A 346 -28.87 -27.42 37.97
N SER A 347 -29.82 -26.62 38.40
CA SER A 347 -30.29 -26.47 39.76
C SER A 347 -29.50 -25.62 40.77
N SER A 348 -30.05 -24.48 41.08
CA SER A 348 -30.05 -23.95 42.45
C SER A 348 -31.41 -23.29 42.79
N PRO A 349 -31.94 -23.46 44.01
CA PRO A 349 -33.32 -23.20 44.31
C PRO A 349 -33.59 -21.74 44.70
N ALA A 350 -34.89 -21.40 44.59
CA ALA A 350 -35.48 -20.12 44.94
C ALA A 350 -35.17 -19.69 46.38
N ALA A 351 -34.80 -18.42 46.54
CA ALA A 351 -34.86 -17.70 47.81
C ALA A 351 -35.88 -16.56 47.72
N VAL A 352 -36.79 -16.61 48.64
CA VAL A 352 -37.95 -15.76 48.91
C VAL A 352 -37.49 -14.34 49.25
N ALA A 353 -38.18 -13.32 48.70
CA ALA A 353 -38.10 -11.94 49.12
C ALA A 353 -38.90 -11.71 50.43
N PRO A 354 -38.53 -10.74 51.26
CA PRO A 354 -39.49 -10.01 52.05
C PRO A 354 -39.65 -8.56 51.61
N SER A 355 -40.90 -8.16 51.55
CA SER A 355 -41.45 -6.81 51.49
C SER A 355 -40.93 -5.90 52.61
N VAL A 356 -40.52 -4.66 52.28
CA VAL A 356 -41.10 -3.39 52.77
C VAL A 356 -40.69 -2.28 51.81
#